data_a00cad03677bfa412e30cab4211e44ee
#
_entry.id   a00cad03677bfa412e30cab4211e44ee
#
_cell.length_a   1.000
_cell.length_b   1.000
_cell.length_c   1.000
_cell.angle_alpha   90.00
_cell.angle_beta   90.00
_cell.angle_gamma   90.00
#
_symmetry.space_group_name_H-M   'P 1'
#
loop_
_entity.id
_entity.type
_entity.pdbx_description
1 polymer ?
#
loop_
_entity_poly.entity_id
_entity_poly.type
_entity_poly.pdbx_seq_one_letter_code
_entity_poly.pdbx_strand_id
1 'polypeptide(L)'
;IGISHYFSGIECANGHFDIRNKNDGSCMACSREDSAKRRENPIYVMQERARGRERNKDPEVKEQNATYVRNRRRNDPIFRMRCNLSTGLSKALKKKGSTKDSTTMKLVGCDLQALVNHLESFFEKGMTWENYGQWHVDHIRPITSFDQTNHEHQQVCWNWRNLFPLWGDENKLKGDEYEPIDETEWVTYMQEMGFEGELFLKYEEGNSY
;
A
#
# COMPACT_ATOMS: atom_id res chain seq x y z
N ILE A 1 24.29 -19.35 7.92
CA ILE A 1 24.04 -18.03 7.30
C ILE A 1 25.17 -17.14 7.75
N GLY A 2 26.13 -16.82 6.84
CA GLY A 2 27.31 -16.03 7.15
C GLY A 2 26.90 -14.57 7.47
N ILE A 3 27.40 -14.01 8.57
CA ILE A 3 27.21 -12.59 8.91
C ILE A 3 27.94 -11.77 7.85
N SER A 4 27.23 -10.96 7.08
CA SER A 4 27.77 -10.13 6.00
C SER A 4 28.35 -8.78 6.49
N HIS A 5 28.06 -8.40 7.73
CA HIS A 5 28.48 -7.16 8.35
C HIS A 5 28.99 -7.37 9.77
N TYR A 6 29.84 -6.45 10.26
CA TYR A 6 30.35 -6.45 11.63
C TYR A 6 30.41 -5.02 12.18
N PHE A 7 30.36 -4.86 13.50
CA PHE A 7 30.57 -3.59 14.17
C PHE A 7 32.00 -3.53 14.71
N SER A 8 32.78 -2.54 14.29
CA SER A 8 34.18 -2.41 14.67
C SER A 8 34.39 -1.65 15.99
N GLY A 9 33.39 -0.91 16.46
CA GLY A 9 33.55 -0.01 17.61
C GLY A 9 34.41 1.22 17.32
N ILE A 10 34.79 1.50 16.06
CA ILE A 10 35.69 2.58 15.66
C ILE A 10 35.00 3.43 14.60
N GLU A 11 35.08 4.76 14.74
CA GLU A 11 34.60 5.68 13.71
C GLU A 11 35.30 5.47 12.37
N CYS A 12 34.60 5.69 11.26
CA CYS A 12 35.21 5.72 9.94
C CYS A 12 35.85 7.10 9.67
N ALA A 13 36.59 7.21 8.56
CA ALA A 13 37.27 8.46 8.19
C ALA A 13 36.31 9.67 8.02
N ASN A 14 35.02 9.43 7.83
CA ASN A 14 33.98 10.45 7.74
C ASN A 14 33.20 10.66 9.06
N GLY A 15 33.67 10.12 10.18
CA GLY A 15 33.10 10.31 11.51
C GLY A 15 31.84 9.43 11.78
N HIS A 16 31.54 8.44 10.96
CA HIS A 16 30.37 7.58 11.20
C HIS A 16 30.70 6.43 12.14
N PHE A 17 29.82 6.20 13.10
CA PHE A 17 29.88 5.08 14.05
C PHE A 17 28.81 4.04 13.62
N ASP A 18 29.15 3.21 12.62
CA ASP A 18 28.20 2.28 12.00
C ASP A 18 28.84 0.92 11.67
N ILE A 19 28.00 -0.06 11.33
CA ILE A 19 28.46 -1.39 10.91
C ILE A 19 29.28 -1.30 9.62
N ARG A 20 30.18 -2.28 9.45
CA ARG A 20 31.07 -2.39 8.30
C ARG A 20 30.78 -3.64 7.49
N ASN A 21 30.96 -3.54 6.18
CA ASN A 21 30.91 -4.69 5.30
C ASN A 21 32.10 -5.62 5.59
N LYS A 22 31.84 -6.91 5.72
CA LYS A 22 32.85 -7.92 6.04
C LYS A 22 33.90 -8.11 4.93
N ASN A 23 33.53 -7.90 3.66
CA ASN A 23 34.40 -8.22 2.53
C ASN A 23 35.45 -7.13 2.29
N ASP A 24 35.10 -5.85 2.46
CA ASP A 24 35.94 -4.71 2.11
C ASP A 24 36.13 -3.70 3.26
N GLY A 25 35.52 -3.94 4.41
CA GLY A 25 35.61 -3.07 5.59
C GLY A 25 34.90 -1.72 5.44
N SER A 26 34.17 -1.48 4.34
CA SER A 26 33.49 -0.21 4.08
C SER A 26 32.42 0.09 5.14
N CYS A 27 32.32 1.37 5.54
CA CYS A 27 31.28 1.85 6.45
C CYS A 27 29.93 1.90 5.76
N MET A 28 28.91 1.32 6.36
CA MET A 28 27.58 1.27 5.77
C MET A 28 26.88 2.64 5.72
N ALA A 29 27.18 3.56 6.64
CA ALA A 29 26.70 4.93 6.55
C ALA A 29 27.26 5.65 5.33
N CYS A 30 28.58 5.60 5.10
CA CYS A 30 29.19 6.14 3.88
C CYS A 30 28.59 5.54 2.61
N SER A 31 28.39 4.22 2.60
CA SER A 31 27.79 3.53 1.44
C SER A 31 26.34 3.99 1.17
N ARG A 32 25.56 4.26 2.21
CA ARG A 32 24.19 4.83 2.08
C ARG A 32 24.23 6.25 1.54
N GLU A 33 25.12 7.11 2.04
CA GLU A 33 25.29 8.49 1.57
C GLU A 33 25.73 8.55 0.11
N ASP A 34 26.72 7.75 -0.29
CA ASP A 34 27.17 7.64 -1.68
C ASP A 34 26.05 7.15 -2.60
N SER A 35 25.25 6.20 -2.12
CA SER A 35 24.09 5.70 -2.87
C SER A 35 23.00 6.77 -3.00
N ALA A 36 22.78 7.58 -1.97
CA ALA A 36 21.83 8.70 -2.02
C ALA A 36 22.30 9.75 -3.04
N LYS A 37 23.56 10.18 -2.96
CA LYS A 37 24.15 11.14 -3.94
C LYS A 37 24.06 10.64 -5.38
N ARG A 38 24.34 9.36 -5.64
CA ARG A 38 24.20 8.79 -7.00
C ARG A 38 22.76 8.85 -7.52
N ARG A 39 21.77 8.68 -6.62
CA ARG A 39 20.34 8.74 -6.97
C ARG A 39 19.84 10.15 -7.26
N GLU A 40 20.59 11.19 -6.90
CA GLU A 40 20.30 12.58 -7.31
C GLU A 40 20.53 12.78 -8.82
N ASN A 41 21.34 11.93 -9.45
CA ASN A 41 21.59 11.98 -10.89
C ASN A 41 20.48 11.23 -11.67
N PRO A 42 19.62 11.93 -12.45
CA PRO A 42 18.52 11.31 -13.20
C PRO A 42 18.99 10.25 -14.21
N ILE A 43 20.17 10.47 -14.82
CA ILE A 43 20.74 9.54 -15.80
C ILE A 43 21.14 8.24 -15.12
N TYR A 44 21.77 8.32 -13.95
CA TYR A 44 22.10 7.13 -13.15
C TYR A 44 20.86 6.34 -12.79
N VAL A 45 19.81 7.03 -12.29
CA VAL A 45 18.53 6.38 -11.93
C VAL A 45 17.89 5.71 -13.16
N MET A 46 17.93 6.36 -14.32
CA MET A 46 17.39 5.77 -15.56
C MET A 46 18.16 4.50 -15.97
N GLN A 47 19.49 4.53 -15.90
CA GLN A 47 20.36 3.39 -16.21
C GLN A 47 20.13 2.22 -15.23
N GLU A 48 20.01 2.50 -13.92
CA GLU A 48 19.70 1.49 -12.90
C GLU A 48 18.34 0.82 -13.16
N ARG A 49 17.32 1.63 -13.49
CA ARG A 49 15.99 1.12 -13.86
C ARG A 49 16.04 0.25 -15.11
N ALA A 50 16.84 0.65 -16.11
CA ALA A 50 17.01 -0.14 -17.34
C ALA A 50 17.70 -1.47 -17.05
N ARG A 51 18.79 -1.48 -16.27
CA ARG A 51 19.48 -2.70 -15.82
C ARG A 51 18.54 -3.61 -15.00
N GLY A 52 17.76 -3.04 -14.11
CA GLY A 52 16.76 -3.78 -13.33
C GLY A 52 15.68 -4.43 -14.21
N ARG A 53 15.19 -3.71 -15.23
CA ARG A 53 14.23 -4.28 -16.20
C ARG A 53 14.82 -5.43 -16.99
N GLU A 54 16.08 -5.29 -17.43
CA GLU A 54 16.77 -6.36 -18.19
C GLU A 54 17.00 -7.60 -17.34
N ARG A 55 17.54 -7.44 -16.12
CA ARG A 55 17.71 -8.54 -15.17
C ARG A 55 16.39 -9.26 -14.86
N ASN A 56 15.30 -8.52 -14.76
CA ASN A 56 13.98 -9.10 -14.49
C ASN A 56 13.37 -9.85 -15.70
N LYS A 57 14.00 -9.82 -16.87
CA LYS A 57 13.60 -10.67 -18.01
C LYS A 57 14.11 -12.12 -17.85
N ASP A 58 15.18 -12.31 -17.08
CA ASP A 58 15.75 -13.62 -16.81
C ASP A 58 14.69 -14.53 -16.14
N PRO A 59 14.39 -15.71 -16.68
CA PRO A 59 13.40 -16.63 -16.14
C PRO A 59 13.72 -17.09 -14.71
N GLU A 60 14.99 -17.28 -14.38
CA GLU A 60 15.42 -17.68 -13.05
C GLU A 60 15.16 -16.57 -12.02
N VAL A 61 15.51 -15.32 -12.37
CA VAL A 61 15.25 -14.13 -11.53
C VAL A 61 13.75 -13.93 -11.33
N LYS A 62 12.93 -14.14 -12.38
CA LYS A 62 11.46 -14.10 -12.27
C LYS A 62 10.93 -15.12 -11.28
N GLU A 63 11.39 -16.37 -11.38
CA GLU A 63 10.92 -17.43 -10.47
C GLU A 63 11.39 -17.19 -9.03
N GLN A 64 12.63 -16.74 -8.83
CA GLN A 64 13.14 -16.35 -7.51
C GLN A 64 12.28 -15.23 -6.89
N ASN A 65 11.97 -14.17 -7.66
CA ASN A 65 11.12 -13.08 -7.22
C ASN A 65 9.69 -13.55 -6.93
N ALA A 66 9.11 -14.39 -7.80
CA ALA A 66 7.77 -14.95 -7.60
C ALA A 66 7.71 -15.81 -6.33
N THR A 67 8.73 -16.64 -6.12
CA THR A 67 8.85 -17.49 -4.93
C THR A 67 9.00 -16.64 -3.66
N TYR A 68 9.84 -15.61 -3.68
CA TYR A 68 9.97 -14.66 -2.57
C TYR A 68 8.64 -14.00 -2.23
N VAL A 69 7.93 -13.45 -3.23
CA VAL A 69 6.63 -12.79 -3.03
C VAL A 69 5.59 -13.80 -2.51
N ARG A 70 5.54 -15.01 -3.05
CA ARG A 70 4.63 -16.09 -2.61
C ARG A 70 4.86 -16.44 -1.15
N ASN A 71 6.11 -16.67 -0.75
CA ASN A 71 6.47 -17.00 0.62
C ASN A 71 6.17 -15.84 1.58
N ARG A 72 6.49 -14.61 1.18
CA ARG A 72 6.20 -13.43 1.99
C ARG A 72 4.70 -13.21 2.17
N ARG A 73 3.89 -13.36 1.12
CA ARG A 73 2.42 -13.27 1.23
C ARG A 73 1.82 -14.34 2.16
N ARG A 74 2.46 -15.50 2.27
CA ARG A 74 2.03 -16.57 3.18
C ARG A 74 2.34 -16.24 4.64
N ASN A 75 3.51 -15.67 4.90
CA ASN A 75 4.06 -15.50 6.24
C ASN A 75 3.93 -14.08 6.81
N ASP A 76 3.52 -13.09 5.99
CA ASP A 76 3.38 -11.68 6.36
C ASP A 76 1.99 -11.20 5.93
N PRO A 77 0.99 -11.22 6.84
CA PRO A 77 -0.39 -10.82 6.54
C PRO A 77 -0.50 -9.37 6.11
N ILE A 78 0.30 -8.47 6.71
CA ILE A 78 0.32 -7.03 6.38
C ILE A 78 0.85 -6.82 4.96
N PHE A 79 1.91 -7.53 4.58
CA PHE A 79 2.40 -7.52 3.19
C PHE A 79 1.34 -8.09 2.23
N ARG A 80 0.65 -9.16 2.61
CA ARG A 80 -0.46 -9.73 1.83
C ARG A 80 -1.60 -8.73 1.66
N MET A 81 -2.02 -8.06 2.72
CA MET A 81 -3.03 -6.99 2.69
C MET A 81 -2.63 -5.87 1.70
N ARG A 82 -1.41 -5.34 1.81
CA ARG A 82 -0.90 -4.32 0.88
C ARG A 82 -0.91 -4.78 -0.59
N CYS A 83 -0.55 -6.03 -0.85
CA CYS A 83 -0.63 -6.61 -2.19
C CYS A 83 -2.08 -6.70 -2.69
N ASN A 84 -3.01 -7.06 -1.82
CA ASN A 84 -4.43 -7.17 -2.17
C ASN A 84 -5.03 -5.80 -2.51
N LEU A 85 -4.75 -4.75 -1.71
CA LEU A 85 -5.14 -3.38 -2.02
C LEU A 85 -4.60 -2.92 -3.38
N SER A 86 -3.31 -3.16 -3.65
CA SER A 86 -2.72 -2.81 -4.95
C SER A 86 -3.35 -3.57 -6.12
N THR A 87 -3.71 -4.83 -5.92
CA THR A 87 -4.37 -5.65 -6.93
C THR A 87 -5.81 -5.20 -7.16
N GLY A 88 -6.56 -4.90 -6.10
CA GLY A 88 -7.92 -4.39 -6.15
C GLY A 88 -7.99 -3.08 -6.94
N LEU A 89 -7.15 -2.11 -6.57
CA LEU A 89 -7.01 -0.84 -7.29
C LEU A 89 -6.71 -1.06 -8.79
N SER A 90 -5.71 -1.89 -9.11
CA SER A 90 -5.35 -2.14 -10.51
C SER A 90 -6.49 -2.78 -11.31
N LYS A 91 -7.29 -3.66 -10.69
CA LYS A 91 -8.47 -4.27 -11.31
C LYS A 91 -9.59 -3.24 -11.53
N ALA A 92 -9.87 -2.40 -10.53
CA ALA A 92 -10.90 -1.36 -10.62
C ALA A 92 -10.59 -0.38 -11.77
N LEU A 93 -9.35 0.11 -11.85
CA LEU A 93 -8.90 1.02 -12.91
C LEU A 93 -8.97 0.35 -14.29
N LYS A 94 -8.46 -0.88 -14.41
CA LYS A 94 -8.48 -1.61 -15.69
C LYS A 94 -9.89 -1.85 -16.21
N LYS A 95 -10.85 -2.15 -15.32
CA LYS A 95 -12.27 -2.35 -15.70
C LYS A 95 -12.89 -1.10 -16.35
N LYS A 96 -12.37 0.09 -15.98
CA LYS A 96 -12.83 1.39 -16.51
C LYS A 96 -11.90 1.97 -17.60
N GLY A 97 -10.91 1.20 -18.09
CA GLY A 97 -9.96 1.67 -19.11
C GLY A 97 -8.96 2.73 -18.60
N SER A 98 -8.86 2.91 -17.30
CA SER A 98 -7.97 3.89 -16.66
C SER A 98 -6.65 3.23 -16.22
N THR A 99 -5.64 4.06 -16.02
CA THR A 99 -4.32 3.66 -15.52
C THR A 99 -4.03 4.29 -14.17
N LYS A 100 -3.11 3.68 -13.44
CA LYS A 100 -2.70 4.14 -12.13
C LYS A 100 -1.64 5.25 -12.26
N ASP A 101 -1.99 6.46 -11.87
CA ASP A 101 -1.08 7.62 -11.91
C ASP A 101 -0.21 7.75 -10.65
N SER A 102 -0.54 7.01 -9.60
CA SER A 102 0.06 7.15 -8.29
C SER A 102 0.33 5.80 -7.63
N THR A 103 1.19 5.75 -6.60
CA THR A 103 1.35 4.51 -5.82
C THR A 103 0.10 4.23 -5.00
N THR A 104 -0.18 2.94 -4.69
CA THR A 104 -1.34 2.57 -3.85
C THR A 104 -1.35 3.33 -2.53
N MET A 105 -0.20 3.46 -1.86
CA MET A 105 -0.13 4.15 -0.56
C MET A 105 -0.35 5.66 -0.66
N LYS A 106 -0.06 6.29 -1.80
CA LYS A 106 -0.44 7.70 -2.02
C LYS A 106 -1.95 7.89 -2.12
N LEU A 107 -2.66 6.95 -2.76
CA LEU A 107 -4.12 6.99 -2.83
C LEU A 107 -4.76 6.64 -1.49
N VAL A 108 -4.16 5.72 -0.73
CA VAL A 108 -4.58 5.42 0.65
C VAL A 108 -4.45 6.63 1.57
N GLY A 109 -3.47 7.51 1.31
CA GLY A 109 -3.35 8.80 2.00
C GLY A 109 -2.76 8.73 3.41
N CYS A 110 -2.20 7.58 3.82
CA CYS A 110 -1.46 7.43 5.07
C CYS A 110 -0.29 6.45 4.89
N ASP A 111 0.59 6.36 5.88
CA ASP A 111 1.61 5.32 5.91
C ASP A 111 1.03 3.94 6.29
N LEU A 112 1.83 2.90 6.11
CA LEU A 112 1.37 1.53 6.34
C LEU A 112 1.02 1.26 7.81
N GLN A 113 1.74 1.87 8.75
CA GLN A 113 1.50 1.66 10.18
C GLN A 113 0.20 2.35 10.61
N ALA A 114 -0.06 3.55 10.12
CA ALA A 114 -1.32 4.26 10.36
C ALA A 114 -2.53 3.47 9.82
N LEU A 115 -2.40 2.88 8.61
CA LEU A 115 -3.44 2.01 8.06
C LEU A 115 -3.66 0.76 8.92
N VAL A 116 -2.58 0.12 9.39
CA VAL A 116 -2.67 -1.05 10.28
C VAL A 116 -3.40 -0.69 11.57
N ASN A 117 -2.98 0.38 12.24
CA ASN A 117 -3.60 0.84 13.49
C ASN A 117 -5.09 1.20 13.29
N HIS A 118 -5.41 1.84 12.17
CA HIS A 118 -6.80 2.15 11.81
C HIS A 118 -7.63 0.86 11.67
N LEU A 119 -7.18 -0.11 10.89
CA LEU A 119 -7.91 -1.37 10.71
C LEU A 119 -8.06 -2.12 12.04
N GLU A 120 -7.01 -2.18 12.87
CA GLU A 120 -7.06 -2.82 14.19
C GLU A 120 -8.09 -2.17 15.13
N SER A 121 -8.30 -0.84 15.03
CA SER A 121 -9.30 -0.15 15.85
C SER A 121 -10.76 -0.57 15.55
N PHE A 122 -10.99 -1.18 14.38
CA PHE A 122 -12.28 -1.73 13.95
C PHE A 122 -12.35 -3.26 13.99
N PHE A 123 -11.34 -3.93 14.55
CA PHE A 123 -11.40 -5.38 14.64
C PHE A 123 -12.53 -5.83 15.56
N GLU A 124 -13.38 -6.64 15.00
CA GLU A 124 -14.40 -7.33 15.77
C GLU A 124 -13.83 -8.51 16.57
N LYS A 125 -14.61 -9.03 17.50
CA LYS A 125 -14.20 -10.19 18.30
C LYS A 125 -13.79 -11.36 17.42
N GLY A 126 -12.54 -11.76 17.54
CA GLY A 126 -11.95 -12.88 16.79
C GLY A 126 -11.20 -12.50 15.52
N MET A 127 -11.23 -11.22 15.08
CA MET A 127 -10.37 -10.74 14.01
C MET A 127 -8.95 -10.58 14.52
N THR A 128 -7.99 -11.10 13.77
CA THR A 128 -6.55 -10.94 14.00
C THR A 128 -5.81 -10.92 12.66
N TRP A 129 -4.55 -10.49 12.65
CA TRP A 129 -3.73 -10.56 11.43
C TRP A 129 -3.42 -11.99 11.01
N GLU A 130 -3.33 -12.93 11.95
CA GLU A 130 -3.07 -14.35 11.69
C GLU A 130 -4.19 -14.97 10.85
N ASN A 131 -5.44 -14.56 11.10
CA ASN A 131 -6.59 -15.06 10.35
C ASN A 131 -7.00 -14.15 9.17
N TYR A 132 -6.15 -13.17 8.77
CA TYR A 132 -6.39 -12.36 7.58
C TYR A 132 -6.60 -13.24 6.34
N GLY A 133 -7.74 -13.08 5.71
CA GLY A 133 -8.28 -13.91 4.64
C GLY A 133 -9.60 -14.59 5.03
N GLN A 134 -9.91 -14.71 6.33
CA GLN A 134 -11.26 -14.94 6.83
C GLN A 134 -12.03 -13.62 6.94
N TRP A 135 -11.33 -12.52 7.14
CA TRP A 135 -11.79 -11.16 6.98
C TRP A 135 -11.00 -10.43 5.88
N HIS A 136 -11.57 -9.37 5.31
CA HIS A 136 -10.99 -8.60 4.22
C HIS A 136 -10.97 -7.12 4.59
N VAL A 137 -10.10 -6.35 3.94
CA VAL A 137 -10.24 -4.89 3.90
C VAL A 137 -11.26 -4.57 2.82
N ASP A 138 -12.34 -3.96 3.21
CA ASP A 138 -13.43 -3.54 2.36
C ASP A 138 -13.57 -2.00 2.35
N HIS A 139 -14.40 -1.48 1.45
CA HIS A 139 -14.72 -0.06 1.34
C HIS A 139 -16.05 0.20 2.03
N ILE A 140 -16.12 1.19 2.94
CA ILE A 140 -17.37 1.63 3.56
C ILE A 140 -18.34 2.01 2.44
N ARG A 141 -17.99 3.02 1.64
CA ARG A 141 -18.67 3.33 0.40
C ARG A 141 -18.04 2.54 -0.75
N PRO A 142 -18.81 1.70 -1.48
CA PRO A 142 -18.28 0.75 -2.44
C PRO A 142 -17.60 1.41 -3.64
N ILE A 143 -16.61 0.72 -4.22
CA ILE A 143 -15.83 1.19 -5.38
C ILE A 143 -16.72 1.57 -6.56
N THR A 144 -17.82 0.86 -6.75
CA THR A 144 -18.77 1.04 -7.85
C THR A 144 -19.51 2.37 -7.82
N SER A 145 -19.60 3.01 -6.66
CA SER A 145 -20.22 4.32 -6.47
C SER A 145 -19.31 5.50 -6.82
N PHE A 146 -18.06 5.24 -7.21
CA PHE A 146 -17.09 6.26 -7.60
C PHE A 146 -16.71 6.17 -9.08
N ASP A 147 -16.46 7.31 -9.71
CA ASP A 147 -15.86 7.33 -11.04
C ASP A 147 -14.35 7.04 -10.95
N GLN A 148 -13.97 5.81 -11.25
CA GLN A 148 -12.57 5.37 -11.23
C GLN A 148 -11.73 5.94 -12.39
N THR A 149 -12.29 6.71 -13.31
CA THR A 149 -11.54 7.47 -14.33
C THR A 149 -11.09 8.83 -13.83
N ASN A 150 -11.76 9.36 -12.79
CA ASN A 150 -11.43 10.61 -12.14
C ASN A 150 -10.44 10.37 -10.98
N HIS A 151 -9.32 11.12 -10.99
CA HIS A 151 -8.26 10.97 -9.99
C HIS A 151 -8.72 11.37 -8.57
N GLU A 152 -9.54 12.40 -8.45
CA GLU A 152 -10.07 12.88 -7.17
C GLU A 152 -11.03 11.85 -6.56
N HIS A 153 -11.92 11.26 -7.38
CA HIS A 153 -12.75 10.13 -6.94
C HIS A 153 -11.92 8.92 -6.49
N GLN A 154 -10.79 8.63 -7.19
CA GLN A 154 -9.87 7.58 -6.74
C GLN A 154 -9.28 7.90 -5.36
N GLN A 155 -8.88 9.15 -5.11
CA GLN A 155 -8.32 9.56 -3.82
C GLN A 155 -9.31 9.38 -2.67
N VAL A 156 -10.57 9.70 -2.87
CA VAL A 156 -11.62 9.50 -1.86
C VAL A 156 -11.94 8.03 -1.68
N CYS A 157 -12.18 7.32 -2.78
CA CYS A 157 -12.52 5.89 -2.77
C CYS A 157 -11.49 5.06 -2.02
N TRP A 158 -10.20 5.26 -2.34
CA TRP A 158 -9.10 4.48 -1.78
C TRP A 158 -8.50 5.08 -0.50
N ASN A 159 -9.06 6.19 0.02
CA ASN A 159 -8.61 6.79 1.26
C ASN A 159 -8.72 5.80 2.42
N TRP A 160 -7.74 5.79 3.32
CA TRP A 160 -7.73 4.88 4.47
C TRP A 160 -8.99 4.99 5.34
N ARG A 161 -9.60 6.17 5.40
CA ARG A 161 -10.85 6.41 6.14
C ARG A 161 -12.04 5.68 5.54
N ASN A 162 -12.02 5.42 4.23
CA ASN A 162 -13.05 4.64 3.53
C ASN A 162 -12.78 3.13 3.57
N LEU A 163 -11.73 2.68 4.26
CA LEU A 163 -11.34 1.27 4.37
C LEU A 163 -11.60 0.76 5.78
N PHE A 164 -12.19 -0.43 5.90
CA PHE A 164 -12.44 -1.06 7.18
C PHE A 164 -12.35 -2.59 7.06
N PRO A 165 -12.14 -3.32 8.17
CA PRO A 165 -12.17 -4.76 8.17
C PRO A 165 -13.60 -5.27 8.17
N LEU A 166 -13.89 -6.28 7.35
CA LEU A 166 -15.20 -6.94 7.30
C LEU A 166 -15.01 -8.45 7.17
N TRP A 167 -15.82 -9.23 7.90
CA TRP A 167 -15.79 -10.68 7.73
C TRP A 167 -16.08 -11.08 6.30
N GLY A 168 -15.40 -12.13 5.80
CA GLY A 168 -15.48 -12.50 4.39
C GLY A 168 -16.89 -12.88 3.92
N ASP A 169 -17.72 -13.42 4.80
CA ASP A 169 -19.11 -13.75 4.47
C ASP A 169 -20.00 -12.51 4.48
N GLU A 170 -19.81 -11.59 5.42
CA GLU A 170 -20.50 -10.30 5.44
C GLU A 170 -20.12 -9.44 4.25
N ASN A 171 -18.84 -9.44 3.86
CA ASN A 171 -18.38 -8.74 2.66
C ASN A 171 -19.06 -9.27 1.37
N LYS A 172 -19.28 -10.60 1.29
CA LYS A 172 -20.03 -11.18 0.16
C LYS A 172 -21.52 -10.79 0.18
N LEU A 173 -22.11 -10.71 1.38
CA LEU A 173 -23.52 -10.30 1.53
C LEU A 173 -23.71 -8.82 1.21
N LYS A 174 -22.80 -7.96 1.70
CA LYS A 174 -22.82 -6.52 1.41
C LYS A 174 -22.70 -6.23 -0.09
N GLY A 175 -21.82 -6.93 -0.80
CA GLY A 175 -21.60 -6.71 -2.24
C GLY A 175 -21.32 -5.25 -2.57
N ASP A 176 -22.07 -4.72 -3.56
CA ASP A 176 -21.98 -3.32 -4.00
C ASP A 176 -23.20 -2.47 -3.52
N GLU A 177 -23.98 -2.99 -2.56
CA GLU A 177 -25.13 -2.28 -2.01
C GLU A 177 -24.73 -0.99 -1.32
N TYR A 178 -25.43 0.09 -1.61
CA TYR A 178 -25.20 1.43 -1.06
C TYR A 178 -26.44 2.31 -1.32
N GLU A 179 -27.16 2.62 -0.24
CA GLU A 179 -28.41 3.36 -0.27
C GLU A 179 -28.20 4.83 0.11
N PRO A 180 -29.17 5.74 -0.12
CA PRO A 180 -29.06 7.16 0.25
C PRO A 180 -28.77 7.40 1.74
N ILE A 181 -29.32 6.58 2.63
CA ILE A 181 -29.07 6.68 4.06
C ILE A 181 -27.60 6.38 4.38
N ASP A 182 -27.01 5.38 3.74
CA ASP A 182 -25.60 5.02 3.92
C ASP A 182 -24.68 6.18 3.51
N GLU A 183 -25.07 6.97 2.50
CA GLU A 183 -24.28 8.13 2.07
C GLU A 183 -24.24 9.21 3.16
N THR A 184 -25.37 9.49 3.80
CA THR A 184 -25.43 10.47 4.90
C THR A 184 -24.55 10.05 6.07
N GLU A 185 -24.63 8.78 6.45
CA GLU A 185 -23.78 8.21 7.51
C GLU A 185 -22.31 8.23 7.12
N TRP A 186 -22.00 7.86 5.89
CA TRP A 186 -20.63 7.86 5.38
C TRP A 186 -20.03 9.26 5.32
N VAL A 187 -20.77 10.28 4.87
CA VAL A 187 -20.34 11.68 4.86
C VAL A 187 -20.01 12.16 6.28
N THR A 188 -20.91 11.93 7.22
CA THR A 188 -20.73 12.27 8.64
C THR A 188 -19.46 11.62 9.18
N TYR A 189 -19.30 10.32 8.97
CA TYR A 189 -18.12 9.56 9.38
C TYR A 189 -16.82 10.11 8.79
N MET A 190 -16.79 10.40 7.48
CA MET A 190 -15.58 10.93 6.82
C MET A 190 -15.16 12.29 7.38
N GLN A 191 -16.15 13.15 7.70
CA GLN A 191 -15.93 14.46 8.31
C GLN A 191 -15.41 14.32 9.76
N GLU A 192 -16.01 13.46 10.57
CA GLU A 192 -15.56 13.15 11.93
C GLU A 192 -14.15 12.59 11.97
N MET A 193 -13.79 11.79 10.96
CA MET A 193 -12.44 11.28 10.77
C MET A 193 -11.45 12.33 10.22
N GLY A 194 -11.88 13.58 10.06
CA GLY A 194 -11.04 14.69 9.60
C GLY A 194 -10.68 14.62 8.11
N PHE A 195 -11.57 14.15 7.26
CA PHE A 195 -11.40 14.25 5.82
C PHE A 195 -11.78 15.67 5.36
N GLU A 196 -10.85 16.38 4.74
CA GLU A 196 -11.01 17.78 4.30
C GLU A 196 -11.27 17.94 2.80
N GLY A 197 -11.27 16.83 2.04
CA GLY A 197 -11.48 16.84 0.60
C GLY A 197 -12.96 16.83 0.20
N GLU A 198 -13.24 17.01 -1.09
CA GLU A 198 -14.58 16.86 -1.67
C GLU A 198 -15.01 15.39 -1.65
N LEU A 199 -16.24 15.12 -1.23
CA LEU A 199 -16.74 13.76 -1.03
C LEU A 199 -17.53 13.16 -2.21
N PHE A 200 -17.78 13.91 -3.28
CA PHE A 200 -18.42 13.44 -4.54
C PHE A 200 -19.65 12.55 -4.30
N LEU A 201 -20.74 13.15 -3.86
CA LEU A 201 -21.96 12.43 -3.50
C LEU A 201 -22.54 11.64 -4.70
N LYS A 202 -23.05 10.45 -4.47
CA LYS A 202 -23.79 9.64 -5.44
C LYS A 202 -25.25 10.07 -5.50
N TYR A 203 -25.79 10.47 -4.36
CA TYR A 203 -27.15 10.96 -4.23
C TYR A 203 -27.12 12.44 -3.90
N GLU A 204 -27.73 13.29 -4.73
CA GLU A 204 -27.91 14.72 -4.42
C GLU A 204 -29.12 14.88 -3.51
N GLU A 205 -29.04 15.82 -2.53
CA GLU A 205 -30.17 16.19 -1.70
C GLU A 205 -31.31 16.69 -2.63
N GLY A 206 -32.35 15.89 -2.80
CA GLY A 206 -33.54 16.26 -3.57
C GLY A 206 -33.90 15.35 -4.74
N ASN A 207 -33.09 14.40 -5.13
CA ASN A 207 -33.43 13.37 -6.14
C ASN A 207 -33.82 12.05 -5.47
N SER A 208 -34.95 12.02 -4.80
CA SER A 208 -35.67 10.80 -4.49
C SER A 208 -36.48 10.41 -5.74
N TYR A 209 -36.00 9.39 -6.48
CA TYR A 209 -36.80 8.68 -7.47
C TYR A 209 -37.43 7.44 -6.87
#